data_1759d4b721dbf39ab3183bb8f7be904d
#
_entry.id   1759d4b721dbf39ab3183bb8f7be904d
#
_cell.length_a   1.000
_cell.length_b   1.000
_cell.length_c   1.000
_cell.angle_alpha   90.00
_cell.angle_beta   90.00
_cell.angle_gamma   90.00
#
_symmetry.space_group_name_H-M   'P 1'
#
loop_
_entity.id
_entity.type
_entity.pdbx_description
1 polymer ?
#
loop_
_entity_poly.entity_id
_entity_poly.type
_entity_poly.pdbx_seq_one_letter_code
_entity_poly.pdbx_strand_id
1 'polypeptide(L)'
;MWSLAALVIGFCIDLLVGDPHGFPHPVVLIGKCISVLERGLRCICPKTPSGERAAGAILWGAVVIVSTAVPALLLWLSGLVSPWLRLALESVMCWQILAVKSLRDESMKVYDALESGDLAASRYAVSMIVGRDTDRLDDAAVTRAAVETVAENTSDGVVAPLLFLAIGGAPLGFFYKAVNTMDSMLGYVEPPYKNIGLVPAKADDVVNYIPARLSALLMLAAGGLMGLDTAAGWRIFRRDRRKHASPNSAQTESVCAGLLGVRLAGDAWYHGVLHKKEYIGDAAREITHEDIPRVCRLMTVTAILTLLLSCGVKLPFALERRHRCCIKRKINMAATCTAAVSHWIFPPTPTRLARPPAFWRRYAAGCPSCTATPTPTAAGWCRPSQPMSRCRRRMSSAGTARRT
;
A
#
# COMPACT_ATOMS: atom_id res chain seq x y z
N MET A 1 2.61 -14.77 0.51
CA MET A 1 3.91 -14.41 -0.11
C MET A 1 3.75 -13.48 -1.32
N TRP A 2 2.87 -13.75 -2.28
CA TRP A 2 2.70 -12.94 -3.49
C TRP A 2 2.37 -11.46 -3.18
N SER A 3 1.42 -11.17 -2.28
CA SER A 3 1.06 -9.79 -1.91
C SER A 3 2.19 -9.06 -1.16
N LEU A 4 3.08 -9.78 -0.45
CA LEU A 4 4.26 -9.15 0.16
C LEU A 4 5.31 -8.80 -0.92
N ALA A 5 5.53 -9.71 -1.87
CA ALA A 5 6.40 -9.43 -3.02
C ALA A 5 5.86 -8.26 -3.86
N ALA A 6 4.54 -8.22 -4.12
CA ALA A 6 3.90 -7.10 -4.81
C ALA A 6 4.12 -5.76 -4.10
N LEU A 7 4.00 -5.73 -2.76
CA LEU A 7 4.24 -4.54 -1.97
C LEU A 7 5.70 -4.05 -2.10
N VAL A 8 6.66 -4.95 -1.97
CA VAL A 8 8.10 -4.60 -2.10
C VAL A 8 8.42 -4.12 -3.52
N ILE A 9 7.93 -4.81 -4.53
CA ILE A 9 8.12 -4.41 -5.94
C ILE A 9 7.46 -3.05 -6.19
N GLY A 10 6.21 -2.84 -5.76
CA GLY A 10 5.49 -1.58 -5.91
C GLY A 10 6.20 -0.42 -5.22
N PHE A 11 6.72 -0.63 -4.01
CA PHE A 11 7.51 0.37 -3.29
C PHE A 11 8.82 0.71 -4.03
N CYS A 12 9.53 -0.28 -4.58
CA CYS A 12 10.72 -0.03 -5.38
C CYS A 12 10.40 0.75 -6.68
N ILE A 13 9.27 0.44 -7.32
CA ILE A 13 8.81 1.17 -8.50
C ILE A 13 8.49 2.63 -8.12
N ASP A 14 7.80 2.88 -7.00
CA ASP A 14 7.51 4.25 -6.53
C ASP A 14 8.81 5.03 -6.32
N LEU A 15 9.80 4.48 -5.62
CA LEU A 15 11.08 5.15 -5.39
C LEU A 15 11.86 5.47 -6.68
N LEU A 16 11.73 4.65 -7.72
CA LEU A 16 12.46 4.81 -8.98
C LEU A 16 11.73 5.68 -9.98
N VAL A 17 10.43 5.47 -10.12
CA VAL A 17 9.61 6.08 -11.19
C VAL A 17 8.81 7.28 -10.67
N GLY A 18 8.21 7.19 -9.47
CA GLY A 18 7.23 8.16 -8.96
C GLY A 18 5.95 8.13 -9.80
N ASP A 19 5.28 9.28 -9.93
CA ASP A 19 4.05 9.42 -10.73
C ASP A 19 4.35 10.18 -12.04
N PRO A 20 4.58 9.49 -13.16
CA PRO A 20 4.84 10.15 -14.44
C PRO A 20 3.65 11.00 -14.90
N HIS A 21 3.92 12.24 -15.31
CA HIS A 21 2.88 13.10 -15.87
C HIS A 21 2.22 12.45 -17.08
N GLY A 22 0.87 12.48 -17.12
CA GLY A 22 0.08 11.91 -18.21
C GLY A 22 -0.23 10.42 -18.09
N PHE A 23 0.32 9.71 -17.11
CA PHE A 23 -0.06 8.33 -16.83
C PHE A 23 -1.43 8.28 -16.14
N PRO A 24 -2.35 7.38 -16.55
CA PRO A 24 -3.65 7.24 -15.88
C PRO A 24 -3.48 6.88 -14.41
N HIS A 25 -3.82 7.81 -13.52
CA HIS A 25 -3.67 7.60 -12.09
C HIS A 25 -5.03 7.26 -11.44
N PRO A 26 -5.13 6.17 -10.66
CA PRO A 26 -6.38 5.74 -10.03
C PRO A 26 -7.02 6.80 -9.13
N VAL A 27 -6.22 7.64 -8.47
CA VAL A 27 -6.71 8.74 -7.63
C VAL A 27 -7.54 9.73 -8.44
N VAL A 28 -7.16 9.99 -9.70
CA VAL A 28 -7.95 10.85 -10.61
C VAL A 28 -9.30 10.21 -10.92
N LEU A 29 -9.35 8.89 -11.10
CA LEU A 29 -10.61 8.17 -11.31
C LEU A 29 -11.48 8.20 -10.05
N ILE A 30 -10.89 8.00 -8.88
CA ILE A 30 -11.58 8.13 -7.59
C ILE A 30 -12.13 9.55 -7.45
N GLY A 31 -11.33 10.58 -7.71
CA GLY A 31 -11.77 11.99 -7.66
C GLY A 31 -12.92 12.30 -8.61
N LYS A 32 -12.87 11.79 -9.86
CA LYS A 32 -13.99 11.91 -10.80
C LYS A 32 -15.25 11.19 -10.30
N CYS A 33 -15.11 10.01 -9.73
CA CYS A 33 -16.21 9.26 -9.13
C CYS A 33 -16.85 10.06 -7.97
N ILE A 34 -16.05 10.62 -7.08
CA ILE A 34 -16.51 11.49 -6.00
C ILE A 34 -17.31 12.67 -6.57
N SER A 35 -16.74 13.40 -7.54
CA SER A 35 -17.40 14.59 -8.11
C SER A 35 -18.71 14.29 -8.87
N VAL A 36 -18.81 13.12 -9.53
CA VAL A 36 -20.03 12.69 -10.22
C VAL A 36 -21.11 12.32 -9.19
N LEU A 37 -20.75 11.53 -8.19
CA LEU A 37 -21.67 11.11 -7.12
C LEU A 37 -22.14 12.31 -6.28
N GLU A 38 -21.23 13.23 -5.92
CA GLU A 38 -21.57 14.43 -5.19
C GLU A 38 -22.63 15.26 -5.92
N ARG A 39 -22.38 15.55 -7.21
CA ARG A 39 -23.36 16.31 -8.03
C ARG A 39 -24.70 15.61 -8.11
N GLY A 40 -24.72 14.30 -8.34
CA GLY A 40 -25.95 13.52 -8.39
C GLY A 40 -26.73 13.53 -7.07
N LEU A 41 -26.03 13.30 -5.96
CA LEU A 41 -26.65 13.27 -4.63
C LEU A 41 -27.15 14.63 -4.17
N ARG A 42 -26.45 15.73 -4.53
CA ARG A 42 -26.94 17.10 -4.27
C ARG A 42 -28.23 17.44 -5.03
N CYS A 43 -28.49 16.78 -6.16
CA CYS A 43 -29.75 16.94 -6.90
C CYS A 43 -30.91 16.12 -6.29
N ILE A 44 -30.61 14.97 -5.72
CA ILE A 44 -31.63 13.99 -5.25
C ILE A 44 -31.97 14.20 -3.78
N CYS A 45 -30.95 14.49 -2.95
CA CYS A 45 -31.12 14.59 -1.49
C CYS A 45 -31.68 15.98 -1.10
N PRO A 46 -32.49 16.04 -0.02
CA PRO A 46 -32.98 17.32 0.50
C PRO A 46 -31.83 18.26 0.91
N LYS A 47 -31.95 19.54 0.57
CA LYS A 47 -31.00 20.60 0.95
C LYS A 47 -31.14 21.01 2.41
N THR A 48 -31.18 20.04 3.28
CA THR A 48 -31.21 20.21 4.75
C THR A 48 -29.90 19.66 5.33
N PRO A 49 -29.45 20.13 6.49
CA PRO A 49 -28.22 19.60 7.12
C PRO A 49 -28.23 18.07 7.28
N SER A 50 -29.38 17.47 7.58
CA SER A 50 -29.53 16.01 7.71
C SER A 50 -29.52 15.31 6.33
N GLY A 51 -30.14 15.89 5.32
CA GLY A 51 -30.14 15.37 3.95
C GLY A 51 -28.74 15.39 3.34
N GLU A 52 -27.99 16.48 3.51
CA GLU A 52 -26.60 16.57 3.05
C GLU A 52 -25.69 15.56 3.79
N ARG A 53 -25.86 15.34 5.10
CA ARG A 53 -25.12 14.31 5.85
C ARG A 53 -25.43 12.91 5.34
N ALA A 54 -26.72 12.63 5.05
CA ALA A 54 -27.12 11.35 4.45
C ALA A 54 -26.49 11.16 3.06
N ALA A 55 -26.47 12.22 2.22
CA ALA A 55 -25.80 12.22 0.94
C ALA A 55 -24.29 11.93 1.09
N GLY A 56 -23.63 12.55 2.07
CA GLY A 56 -22.23 12.29 2.38
C GLY A 56 -21.96 10.85 2.82
N ALA A 57 -22.84 10.26 3.60
CA ALA A 57 -22.73 8.85 4.02
C ALA A 57 -22.91 7.88 2.84
N ILE A 58 -23.90 8.12 1.98
CA ILE A 58 -24.12 7.33 0.75
C ILE A 58 -22.92 7.45 -0.20
N LEU A 59 -22.44 8.67 -0.41
CA LEU A 59 -21.26 8.95 -1.23
C LEU A 59 -20.06 8.17 -0.70
N TRP A 60 -19.76 8.30 0.58
CA TRP A 60 -18.66 7.60 1.23
C TRP A 60 -18.76 6.08 1.03
N GLY A 61 -19.91 5.49 1.32
CA GLY A 61 -20.14 4.05 1.15
C GLY A 61 -19.96 3.59 -0.28
N ALA A 62 -20.53 4.31 -1.25
CA ALA A 62 -20.43 3.97 -2.67
C ALA A 62 -18.97 4.04 -3.18
N VAL A 63 -18.27 5.14 -2.89
CA VAL A 63 -16.87 5.32 -3.33
C VAL A 63 -15.97 4.26 -2.70
N VAL A 64 -16.11 3.99 -1.41
CA VAL A 64 -15.32 2.98 -0.70
C VAL A 64 -15.57 1.57 -1.27
N ILE A 65 -16.84 1.20 -1.50
CA ILE A 65 -17.19 -0.12 -2.05
C ILE A 65 -16.58 -0.26 -3.45
N VAL A 66 -16.76 0.71 -4.33
CA VAL A 66 -16.25 0.64 -5.71
C VAL A 66 -14.72 0.59 -5.72
N SER A 67 -14.07 1.49 -4.95
CA SER A 67 -12.60 1.58 -4.91
C SER A 67 -11.94 0.34 -4.30
N THR A 68 -12.64 -0.42 -3.48
CA THR A 68 -12.14 -1.66 -2.89
C THR A 68 -12.48 -2.88 -3.74
N ALA A 69 -13.72 -2.95 -4.23
CA ALA A 69 -14.22 -4.13 -4.95
C ALA A 69 -13.61 -4.26 -6.35
N VAL A 70 -13.41 -3.14 -7.06
CA VAL A 70 -12.83 -3.18 -8.42
C VAL A 70 -11.41 -3.75 -8.41
N PRO A 71 -10.45 -3.26 -7.61
CA PRO A 71 -9.12 -3.87 -7.49
C PRO A 71 -9.18 -5.33 -7.02
N ALA A 72 -10.05 -5.66 -6.06
CA ALA A 72 -10.20 -7.03 -5.59
C ALA A 72 -10.67 -7.97 -6.71
N LEU A 73 -11.66 -7.55 -7.51
CA LEU A 73 -12.17 -8.31 -8.67
C LEU A 73 -11.09 -8.48 -9.73
N LEU A 74 -10.36 -7.42 -10.08
CA LEU A 74 -9.29 -7.47 -11.07
C LEU A 74 -8.17 -8.43 -10.64
N LEU A 75 -7.78 -8.40 -9.35
CA LEU A 75 -6.79 -9.33 -8.81
C LEU A 75 -7.31 -10.77 -8.73
N TRP A 76 -8.58 -10.96 -8.48
CA TRP A 76 -9.19 -12.30 -8.52
C TRP A 76 -9.21 -12.86 -9.94
N LEU A 77 -9.68 -12.09 -10.91
CA LEU A 77 -9.72 -12.48 -12.33
C LEU A 77 -8.30 -12.75 -12.88
N SER A 78 -7.34 -11.85 -12.62
CA SER A 78 -5.95 -12.05 -13.05
C SER A 78 -5.34 -13.30 -12.42
N GLY A 79 -5.70 -13.63 -11.18
CA GLY A 79 -5.28 -14.86 -10.50
C GLY A 79 -5.83 -16.15 -11.11
N LEU A 80 -6.97 -16.10 -11.80
CA LEU A 80 -7.52 -17.24 -12.57
C LEU A 80 -6.69 -17.51 -13.82
N VAL A 81 -6.11 -16.45 -14.41
CA VAL A 81 -5.28 -16.58 -15.63
C VAL A 81 -3.86 -17.03 -15.27
N SER A 82 -3.18 -16.29 -14.38
CA SER A 82 -1.81 -16.61 -13.96
C SER A 82 -1.45 -15.94 -12.63
N PRO A 83 -0.73 -16.66 -11.73
CA PRO A 83 -0.18 -16.05 -10.51
C PRO A 83 0.81 -14.91 -10.81
N TRP A 84 1.55 -14.97 -11.90
CA TRP A 84 2.48 -13.92 -12.32
C TRP A 84 1.77 -12.67 -12.82
N LEU A 85 0.67 -12.82 -13.57
CA LEU A 85 -0.17 -11.71 -13.99
C LEU A 85 -0.77 -10.99 -12.77
N ARG A 86 -1.26 -11.76 -11.79
CA ARG A 86 -1.74 -11.20 -10.53
C ARG A 86 -0.65 -10.44 -9.80
N LEU A 87 0.57 -11.02 -9.69
CA LEU A 87 1.70 -10.34 -9.04
C LEU A 87 2.02 -9.01 -9.73
N ALA A 88 2.15 -9.01 -11.06
CA ALA A 88 2.46 -7.82 -11.83
C ALA A 88 1.39 -6.74 -11.63
N LEU A 89 0.11 -7.10 -11.74
CA LEU A 89 -1.00 -6.18 -11.55
C LEU A 89 -1.05 -5.62 -10.12
N GLU A 90 -0.89 -6.49 -9.10
CA GLU A 90 -0.87 -6.05 -7.69
C GLU A 90 0.33 -5.14 -7.40
N SER A 91 1.49 -5.39 -8.02
CA SER A 91 2.68 -4.53 -7.89
C SER A 91 2.44 -3.13 -8.48
N VAL A 92 1.83 -3.05 -9.66
CA VAL A 92 1.45 -1.77 -10.28
C VAL A 92 0.43 -1.03 -9.39
N MET A 93 -0.57 -1.74 -8.89
CA MET A 93 -1.57 -1.16 -7.97
C MET A 93 -0.92 -0.65 -6.67
N CYS A 94 0.04 -1.39 -6.10
CA CYS A 94 0.77 -0.95 -4.92
C CYS A 94 1.59 0.31 -5.20
N TRP A 95 2.28 0.37 -6.33
CA TRP A 95 3.01 1.55 -6.79
C TRP A 95 2.10 2.79 -6.86
N GLN A 96 0.96 2.69 -7.55
CA GLN A 96 0.03 3.81 -7.76
C GLN A 96 -0.69 4.32 -6.49
N ILE A 97 -0.55 3.63 -5.37
CA ILE A 97 -1.11 4.05 -4.08
C ILE A 97 -0.10 4.86 -3.27
N LEU A 98 1.20 4.58 -3.45
CA LEU A 98 2.29 5.23 -2.75
C LEU A 98 2.65 6.57 -3.41
N ALA A 99 3.25 7.47 -2.65
CA ALA A 99 3.58 8.81 -3.13
C ALA A 99 4.92 9.32 -2.56
N VAL A 100 5.88 8.41 -2.28
CA VAL A 100 7.16 8.81 -1.67
C VAL A 100 7.99 9.68 -2.61
N LYS A 101 8.21 9.20 -3.84
CA LYS A 101 8.99 9.94 -4.82
C LYS A 101 8.27 11.18 -5.32
N SER A 102 6.99 11.08 -5.61
CA SER A 102 6.21 12.22 -6.13
C SER A 102 6.17 13.38 -5.12
N LEU A 103 5.92 13.09 -3.84
CA LEU A 103 5.93 14.11 -2.80
C LEU A 103 7.31 14.74 -2.63
N ARG A 104 8.38 13.94 -2.70
CA ARG A 104 9.73 14.43 -2.67
C ARG A 104 10.02 15.33 -3.88
N ASP A 105 9.73 14.87 -5.09
CA ASP A 105 10.05 15.60 -6.31
C ASP A 105 9.28 16.94 -6.39
N GLU A 106 8.01 16.96 -6.00
CA GLU A 106 7.22 18.20 -5.95
C GLU A 106 7.74 19.16 -4.86
N SER A 107 8.14 18.64 -3.70
CA SER A 107 8.72 19.47 -2.63
C SER A 107 10.10 20.01 -3.01
N MET A 108 10.90 19.24 -3.75
CA MET A 108 12.19 19.72 -4.25
C MET A 108 12.06 20.85 -5.30
N LYS A 109 10.96 20.91 -6.07
CA LYS A 109 10.69 22.06 -6.93
C LYS A 109 10.49 23.36 -6.13
N VAL A 110 9.91 23.27 -4.92
CA VAL A 110 9.80 24.42 -4.01
C VAL A 110 11.17 24.83 -3.53
N TYR A 111 12.03 23.87 -3.15
CA TYR A 111 13.40 24.12 -2.76
C TYR A 111 14.19 24.81 -3.87
N ASP A 112 14.18 24.28 -5.09
CA ASP A 112 14.88 24.82 -6.24
C ASP A 112 14.44 26.26 -6.57
N ALA A 113 13.14 26.55 -6.47
CA ALA A 113 12.58 27.89 -6.67
C ALA A 113 13.06 28.88 -5.58
N LEU A 114 13.10 28.46 -4.31
CA LEU A 114 13.60 29.26 -3.20
C LEU A 114 15.10 29.56 -3.33
N GLU A 115 15.90 28.56 -3.71
CA GLU A 115 17.34 28.73 -3.97
C GLU A 115 17.63 29.67 -5.12
N SER A 116 16.73 29.75 -6.12
CA SER A 116 16.87 30.71 -7.24
C SER A 116 16.55 32.15 -6.84
N GLY A 117 15.97 32.36 -5.64
CA GLY A 117 15.53 33.68 -5.15
C GLY A 117 14.25 34.21 -5.83
N ASP A 118 13.54 33.37 -6.61
CA ASP A 118 12.27 33.73 -7.24
C ASP A 118 11.08 33.39 -6.32
N LEU A 119 10.67 34.34 -5.50
CA LEU A 119 9.55 34.20 -4.59
C LEU A 119 8.23 33.92 -5.31
N ALA A 120 8.03 34.43 -6.53
CA ALA A 120 6.81 34.17 -7.29
C ALA A 120 6.75 32.68 -7.76
N ALA A 121 7.87 32.18 -8.28
CA ALA A 121 8.00 30.76 -8.64
C ALA A 121 7.88 29.88 -7.39
N SER A 122 8.44 30.27 -6.24
CA SER A 122 8.35 29.53 -4.99
C SER A 122 6.90 29.43 -4.47
N ARG A 123 6.15 30.54 -4.53
CA ARG A 123 4.71 30.56 -4.19
C ARG A 123 3.89 29.67 -5.13
N TYR A 124 4.19 29.70 -6.42
CA TYR A 124 3.54 28.82 -7.39
C TYR A 124 3.87 27.36 -7.12
N ALA A 125 5.15 27.02 -6.92
CA ALA A 125 5.55 25.64 -6.64
C ALA A 125 4.88 25.09 -5.36
N VAL A 126 4.87 25.86 -4.27
CA VAL A 126 4.24 25.42 -3.02
C VAL A 126 2.71 25.32 -3.17
N SER A 127 2.05 26.17 -3.97
CA SER A 127 0.62 26.07 -4.22
C SER A 127 0.17 24.75 -4.87
N MET A 128 1.10 24.04 -5.53
CA MET A 128 0.82 22.73 -6.11
C MET A 128 0.74 21.60 -5.08
N ILE A 129 1.25 21.84 -3.86
CA ILE A 129 1.32 20.81 -2.80
C ILE A 129 0.55 21.17 -1.52
N VAL A 130 0.07 22.42 -1.40
CA VAL A 130 -0.69 22.88 -0.22
C VAL A 130 -2.12 23.30 -0.61
N GLY A 131 -3.05 23.18 0.34
CA GLY A 131 -4.45 23.61 0.15
C GLY A 131 -4.75 25.04 0.64
N ARG A 132 -3.73 25.80 1.06
CA ARG A 132 -3.87 27.18 1.57
C ARG A 132 -3.53 28.21 0.50
N ASP A 133 -3.95 29.48 0.72
CA ASP A 133 -3.56 30.59 -0.14
C ASP A 133 -2.05 30.86 0.00
N THR A 134 -1.33 31.02 -1.13
CA THR A 134 0.13 31.15 -1.13
C THR A 134 0.63 32.54 -1.54
N ASP A 135 -0.23 33.39 -2.06
CA ASP A 135 0.15 34.68 -2.67
C ASP A 135 0.83 35.66 -1.68
N ARG A 136 0.60 35.48 -0.38
CA ARG A 136 1.11 36.38 0.67
C ARG A 136 2.28 35.78 1.45
N LEU A 137 2.73 34.58 1.13
CA LEU A 137 3.79 33.90 1.86
C LEU A 137 5.15 34.54 1.54
N ASP A 138 5.96 34.79 2.54
CA ASP A 138 7.40 35.08 2.40
C ASP A 138 8.19 33.77 2.28
N ASP A 139 9.49 33.84 2.04
CA ASP A 139 10.37 32.67 1.85
C ASP A 139 10.30 31.69 3.04
N ALA A 140 10.31 32.23 4.27
CA ALA A 140 10.22 31.41 5.47
C ALA A 140 8.85 30.72 5.60
N ALA A 141 7.77 31.40 5.22
CA ALA A 141 6.42 30.83 5.23
C ALA A 141 6.22 29.79 4.10
N VAL A 142 6.79 30.01 2.91
CA VAL A 142 6.81 29.02 1.82
C VAL A 142 7.56 27.76 2.26
N THR A 143 8.76 27.93 2.82
CA THR A 143 9.56 26.82 3.37
C THR A 143 8.80 26.06 4.44
N ARG A 144 8.18 26.78 5.38
CA ARG A 144 7.37 26.18 6.45
C ARG A 144 6.21 25.38 5.88
N ALA A 145 5.48 25.92 4.92
CA ALA A 145 4.36 25.25 4.28
C ALA A 145 4.78 23.94 3.57
N ALA A 146 5.93 23.96 2.89
CA ALA A 146 6.48 22.76 2.25
C ALA A 146 6.89 21.69 3.28
N VAL A 147 7.60 22.09 4.36
CA VAL A 147 8.01 21.17 5.44
C VAL A 147 6.80 20.56 6.15
N GLU A 148 5.77 21.37 6.45
CA GLU A 148 4.50 20.89 7.03
C GLU A 148 3.84 19.84 6.15
N THR A 149 3.70 20.14 4.86
CA THR A 149 3.07 19.23 3.89
C THR A 149 3.78 17.90 3.81
N VAL A 150 5.12 17.89 3.76
CA VAL A 150 5.90 16.65 3.75
C VAL A 150 5.75 15.90 5.07
N ALA A 151 5.77 16.59 6.20
CA ALA A 151 5.61 15.98 7.52
C ALA A 151 4.23 15.32 7.69
N GLU A 152 3.14 16.01 7.31
CA GLU A 152 1.78 15.49 7.34
C GLU A 152 1.62 14.31 6.37
N ASN A 153 2.01 14.48 5.11
CA ASN A 153 1.88 13.45 4.09
C ASN A 153 2.82 12.26 4.29
N THR A 154 3.84 12.36 5.14
CA THR A 154 4.59 11.17 5.61
C THR A 154 3.65 10.18 6.28
N SER A 155 2.62 10.63 7.02
CA SER A 155 1.55 9.75 7.51
C SER A 155 0.62 9.32 6.37
N ASP A 156 -0.03 10.28 5.71
CA ASP A 156 -1.23 10.05 4.92
C ASP A 156 -0.93 9.62 3.48
N GLY A 157 0.23 10.03 2.95
CA GLY A 157 0.69 9.68 1.60
C GLY A 157 1.64 8.47 1.55
N VAL A 158 2.24 8.09 2.70
CA VAL A 158 3.31 7.10 2.74
C VAL A 158 3.05 5.97 3.74
N VAL A 159 3.05 6.27 5.05
CA VAL A 159 3.00 5.24 6.10
C VAL A 159 1.65 4.55 6.13
N ALA A 160 0.56 5.30 6.17
CA ALA A 160 -0.78 4.72 6.20
C ALA A 160 -1.07 3.86 4.96
N PRO A 161 -0.83 4.31 3.72
CA PRO A 161 -0.94 3.46 2.54
C PRO A 161 -0.12 2.17 2.65
N LEU A 162 1.15 2.24 3.08
CA LEU A 162 2.00 1.06 3.27
C LEU A 162 1.41 0.06 4.27
N LEU A 163 0.84 0.54 5.38
CA LEU A 163 0.21 -0.30 6.39
C LEU A 163 -1.04 -1.00 5.84
N PHE A 164 -1.92 -0.28 5.13
CA PHE A 164 -3.11 -0.85 4.54
C PHE A 164 -2.77 -1.85 3.42
N LEU A 165 -1.79 -1.55 2.59
CA LEU A 165 -1.22 -2.48 1.61
C LEU A 165 -0.61 -3.72 2.30
N ALA A 166 0.09 -3.52 3.40
CA ALA A 166 0.63 -4.62 4.18
C ALA A 166 -0.48 -5.51 4.77
N ILE A 167 -1.58 -4.98 5.27
CA ILE A 167 -2.68 -5.74 5.88
C ILE A 167 -3.47 -6.51 4.83
N GLY A 168 -3.96 -5.85 3.80
CA GLY A 168 -4.94 -6.41 2.85
C GLY A 168 -4.57 -6.35 1.36
N GLY A 169 -3.31 -6.02 1.02
CA GLY A 169 -2.87 -5.85 -0.36
C GLY A 169 -3.48 -4.62 -1.04
N ALA A 170 -3.44 -4.57 -2.36
CA ALA A 170 -3.93 -3.43 -3.12
C ALA A 170 -5.41 -3.06 -2.83
N PRO A 171 -6.37 -3.99 -2.65
CA PRO A 171 -7.74 -3.61 -2.34
C PRO A 171 -7.87 -2.74 -1.08
N LEU A 172 -7.14 -3.08 0.00
CA LEU A 172 -7.19 -2.31 1.23
C LEU A 172 -6.39 -0.99 1.12
N GLY A 173 -5.36 -0.95 0.28
CA GLY A 173 -4.68 0.28 -0.09
C GLY A 173 -5.60 1.25 -0.85
N PHE A 174 -6.39 0.75 -1.80
CA PHE A 174 -7.41 1.56 -2.50
C PHE A 174 -8.56 2.00 -1.60
N PHE A 175 -8.99 1.16 -0.65
CA PHE A 175 -9.89 1.57 0.42
C PHE A 175 -9.37 2.82 1.14
N TYR A 176 -8.13 2.75 1.64
CA TYR A 176 -7.49 3.87 2.33
C TYR A 176 -7.41 5.10 1.44
N LYS A 177 -6.92 4.93 0.20
CA LYS A 177 -6.77 6.05 -0.73
C LYS A 177 -8.10 6.72 -1.08
N ALA A 178 -9.19 5.94 -1.17
CA ALA A 178 -10.53 6.48 -1.39
C ALA A 178 -11.01 7.32 -0.19
N VAL A 179 -10.81 6.85 1.04
CA VAL A 179 -11.18 7.60 2.26
C VAL A 179 -10.40 8.91 2.32
N ASN A 180 -9.08 8.86 2.19
CA ASN A 180 -8.21 10.03 2.22
C ASN A 180 -8.49 11.02 1.08
N THR A 181 -8.80 10.55 -0.14
CA THR A 181 -9.17 11.43 -1.26
C THR A 181 -10.51 12.12 -1.03
N MET A 182 -11.49 11.43 -0.43
CA MET A 182 -12.78 12.04 -0.09
C MET A 182 -12.62 13.13 0.97
N ASP A 183 -11.80 12.93 1.99
CA ASP A 183 -11.51 13.97 2.97
C ASP A 183 -10.85 15.16 2.30
N SER A 184 -9.81 14.95 1.51
CA SER A 184 -9.10 16.02 0.79
C SER A 184 -10.01 16.84 -0.13
N MET A 185 -11.06 16.23 -0.72
CA MET A 185 -11.98 16.91 -1.65
C MET A 185 -13.18 17.53 -0.97
N LEU A 186 -13.67 16.96 0.13
CA LEU A 186 -14.96 17.30 0.74
C LEU A 186 -14.86 17.65 2.22
N GLY A 187 -13.75 17.36 2.90
CA GLY A 187 -13.57 17.46 4.36
C GLY A 187 -13.55 18.89 4.92
N TYR A 188 -13.92 19.88 4.12
CA TYR A 188 -13.93 21.29 4.54
C TYR A 188 -15.07 21.56 5.53
N VAL A 189 -14.75 22.34 6.60
CA VAL A 189 -15.71 22.71 7.64
C VAL A 189 -16.65 23.84 7.23
N GLU A 190 -16.43 24.44 6.07
CA GLU A 190 -17.18 25.58 5.54
C GLU A 190 -18.17 25.17 4.45
N PRO A 191 -19.26 25.98 4.23
CA PRO A 191 -20.11 25.77 3.07
C PRO A 191 -19.31 25.88 1.76
N PRO A 192 -19.64 25.05 0.73
CA PRO A 192 -20.78 24.14 0.65
C PRO A 192 -20.54 22.71 1.17
N TYR A 193 -19.40 22.42 1.81
CA TYR A 193 -18.98 21.06 2.18
C TYR A 193 -19.27 20.68 3.63
N LYS A 194 -19.56 21.64 4.50
CA LYS A 194 -19.73 21.45 5.95
C LYS A 194 -20.57 20.23 6.37
N ASN A 195 -21.65 19.93 5.67
CA ASN A 195 -22.52 18.82 6.01
C ASN A 195 -22.22 17.56 5.22
N ILE A 196 -22.04 17.67 3.89
CA ILE A 196 -21.79 16.51 3.03
C ILE A 196 -20.40 15.91 3.29
N GLY A 197 -19.41 16.74 3.63
CA GLY A 197 -18.05 16.32 3.94
C GLY A 197 -17.87 15.77 5.34
N LEU A 198 -18.86 15.91 6.23
CA LEU A 198 -18.72 15.50 7.64
C LEU A 198 -18.41 14.00 7.79
N VAL A 199 -19.11 13.15 7.05
CA VAL A 199 -18.89 11.68 7.13
C VAL A 199 -17.54 11.29 6.53
N PRO A 200 -17.15 11.76 5.33
CA PRO A 200 -15.79 11.57 4.81
C PRO A 200 -14.69 12.00 5.79
N ALA A 201 -14.76 13.22 6.33
CA ALA A 201 -13.75 13.73 7.27
C ALA A 201 -13.66 12.89 8.55
N LYS A 202 -14.79 12.53 9.14
CA LYS A 202 -14.79 11.68 10.33
C LYS A 202 -14.30 10.26 10.07
N ALA A 203 -14.59 9.71 8.90
CA ALA A 203 -14.09 8.40 8.48
C ALA A 203 -12.56 8.43 8.31
N ASP A 204 -12.01 9.49 7.72
CA ASP A 204 -10.58 9.70 7.59
C ASP A 204 -9.91 9.84 8.97
N ASP A 205 -10.48 10.64 9.87
CA ASP A 205 -10.01 10.78 11.26
C ASP A 205 -9.86 9.41 11.94
N VAL A 206 -10.84 8.50 11.77
CA VAL A 206 -10.84 7.15 12.36
C VAL A 206 -9.81 6.25 11.68
N VAL A 207 -9.79 6.24 10.34
CA VAL A 207 -8.91 5.37 9.55
C VAL A 207 -7.44 5.73 9.77
N ASN A 208 -7.12 7.01 9.90
CA ASN A 208 -5.77 7.53 10.16
C ASN A 208 -5.37 7.51 11.65
N TYR A 209 -6.29 7.17 12.57
CA TYR A 209 -5.99 7.29 14.00
C TYR A 209 -4.78 6.45 14.45
N ILE A 210 -4.70 5.19 14.07
CA ILE A 210 -3.56 4.30 14.36
C ILE A 210 -2.36 4.62 13.45
N PRO A 211 -2.51 4.72 12.12
CA PRO A 211 -1.41 5.04 11.23
C PRO A 211 -0.65 6.33 11.63
N ALA A 212 -1.33 7.43 11.93
CA ALA A 212 -0.66 8.69 12.28
C ALA A 212 0.23 8.58 13.52
N ARG A 213 -0.20 7.83 14.53
CA ARG A 213 0.60 7.62 15.75
C ARG A 213 1.80 6.71 15.49
N LEU A 214 1.62 5.67 14.69
CA LEU A 214 2.71 4.80 14.27
C LEU A 214 3.69 5.57 13.37
N SER A 215 3.20 6.42 12.48
CA SER A 215 4.00 7.31 11.65
C SER A 215 4.91 8.21 12.48
N ALA A 216 4.36 8.83 13.52
CA ALA A 216 5.12 9.67 14.44
C ALA A 216 6.25 8.89 15.13
N LEU A 217 5.98 7.67 15.61
CA LEU A 217 7.00 6.83 16.25
C LEU A 217 8.08 6.36 15.25
N LEU A 218 7.68 5.99 14.04
CA LEU A 218 8.62 5.59 12.99
C LEU A 218 9.46 6.77 12.50
N MET A 219 8.85 7.96 12.40
CA MET A 219 9.57 9.20 12.06
C MET A 219 10.57 9.58 13.16
N LEU A 220 10.22 9.40 14.42
CA LEU A 220 11.15 9.60 15.53
C LEU A 220 12.34 8.64 15.47
N ALA A 221 12.09 7.35 15.17
CA ALA A 221 13.13 6.36 14.98
C ALA A 221 14.01 6.69 13.77
N ALA A 222 13.41 7.15 12.65
CA ALA A 222 14.12 7.60 11.47
C ALA A 222 15.02 8.80 11.79
N GLY A 223 14.51 9.76 12.57
CA GLY A 223 15.30 10.91 13.07
C GLY A 223 16.53 10.46 13.87
N GLY A 224 16.39 9.45 14.73
CA GLY A 224 17.50 8.85 15.48
C GLY A 224 18.56 8.23 14.58
N LEU A 225 18.14 7.50 13.53
CA LEU A 225 19.07 6.94 12.52
C LEU A 225 19.80 8.02 11.71
N MET A 226 19.20 9.19 11.57
CA MET A 226 19.77 10.35 10.87
C MET A 226 20.60 11.26 11.79
N GLY A 227 20.73 10.94 13.08
CA GLY A 227 21.46 11.75 14.05
C GLY A 227 20.77 13.06 14.46
N LEU A 228 19.43 13.17 14.26
CA LEU A 228 18.64 14.32 14.67
C LEU A 228 18.29 14.27 16.17
N ASP A 229 17.89 15.41 16.74
CA ASP A 229 17.53 15.50 18.17
C ASP A 229 16.20 14.79 18.49
N THR A 230 16.30 13.51 18.76
CA THR A 230 15.14 12.67 19.13
C THR A 230 14.55 13.05 20.50
N ALA A 231 15.34 13.62 21.40
CA ALA A 231 14.85 14.06 22.69
C ALA A 231 13.93 15.28 22.54
N ALA A 232 14.34 16.25 21.71
CA ALA A 232 13.48 17.37 21.32
C ALA A 232 12.25 16.86 20.54
N GLY A 233 12.44 15.96 19.55
CA GLY A 233 11.36 15.34 18.80
C GLY A 233 10.29 14.72 19.71
N TRP A 234 10.71 13.91 20.69
CA TRP A 234 9.80 13.29 21.66
C TRP A 234 9.12 14.30 22.58
N ARG A 235 9.87 15.30 23.08
CA ARG A 235 9.34 16.36 23.95
C ARG A 235 8.23 17.14 23.23
N ILE A 236 8.50 17.61 22.01
CA ILE A 236 7.53 18.37 21.21
C ILE A 236 6.33 17.51 20.85
N PHE A 237 6.53 16.26 20.42
CA PHE A 237 5.45 15.31 20.16
C PHE A 237 4.49 15.19 21.35
N ARG A 238 5.01 14.99 22.56
CA ARG A 238 4.18 14.85 23.74
C ARG A 238 3.39 16.12 24.08
N ARG A 239 3.96 17.29 23.84
CA ARG A 239 3.36 18.59 24.13
C ARG A 239 2.34 19.01 23.07
N ASP A 240 2.69 18.89 21.78
CA ASP A 240 2.03 19.60 20.68
C ASP A 240 1.17 18.72 19.76
N ARG A 241 1.24 17.41 19.86
CA ARG A 241 0.53 16.45 18.98
C ARG A 241 -1.00 16.61 18.91
N ARG A 242 -1.60 17.49 19.70
CA ARG A 242 -3.04 17.75 19.72
C ARG A 242 -3.40 19.19 19.32
N LYS A 243 -2.44 19.96 18.83
CA LYS A 243 -2.62 21.37 18.46
C LYS A 243 -3.17 21.57 17.05
N HIS A 244 -3.66 20.57 16.40
CA HIS A 244 -4.28 20.65 15.09
C HIS A 244 -5.76 20.31 15.16
N ALA A 245 -6.58 20.85 14.22
CA ALA A 245 -8.01 20.57 14.15
C ALA A 245 -8.28 19.07 13.86
N SER A 246 -7.49 18.45 12.98
CA SER A 246 -7.47 17.00 12.83
C SER A 246 -6.68 16.36 13.98
N PRO A 247 -7.17 15.24 14.55
CA PRO A 247 -6.47 14.54 15.62
C PRO A 247 -5.19 13.81 15.13
N ASN A 248 -4.94 13.83 13.83
CA ASN A 248 -3.92 13.03 13.14
C ASN A 248 -2.74 13.86 12.60
N SER A 249 -2.98 15.02 11.98
CA SER A 249 -1.96 15.83 11.30
C SER A 249 -0.81 16.25 12.21
N ALA A 250 -1.10 16.77 13.41
CA ALA A 250 -0.08 17.20 14.36
C ALA A 250 0.80 16.06 14.90
N GLN A 251 0.48 14.78 14.66
CA GLN A 251 1.29 13.67 15.16
C GLN A 251 2.69 13.68 14.51
N THR A 252 2.77 13.72 13.20
CA THR A 252 4.03 13.76 12.44
C THR A 252 4.62 15.15 12.37
N GLU A 253 3.80 16.21 12.25
CA GLU A 253 4.28 17.58 12.27
C GLU A 253 5.03 17.92 13.57
N SER A 254 4.51 17.51 14.73
CA SER A 254 5.15 17.77 16.01
C SER A 254 6.49 17.03 16.17
N VAL A 255 6.58 15.81 15.70
CA VAL A 255 7.86 15.08 15.68
C VAL A 255 8.85 15.77 14.75
N CYS A 256 8.43 16.14 13.54
CA CYS A 256 9.25 16.84 12.55
C CYS A 256 9.78 18.17 13.11
N ALA A 257 8.89 19.00 13.67
CA ALA A 257 9.26 20.27 14.28
C ALA A 257 10.34 20.10 15.36
N GLY A 258 10.18 19.11 16.23
CA GLY A 258 11.15 18.84 17.29
C GLY A 258 12.48 18.29 16.77
N LEU A 259 12.46 17.35 15.81
CA LEU A 259 13.66 16.77 15.21
C LEU A 259 14.49 17.81 14.45
N LEU A 260 13.84 18.76 13.77
CA LEU A 260 14.51 19.81 13.01
C LEU A 260 14.82 21.06 13.86
N GLY A 261 14.24 21.19 15.06
CA GLY A 261 14.40 22.35 15.93
C GLY A 261 13.75 23.62 15.37
N VAL A 262 12.68 23.48 14.59
CA VAL A 262 11.95 24.57 13.95
C VAL A 262 10.52 24.67 14.45
N ARG A 263 9.88 25.80 14.20
CA ARG A 263 8.48 26.02 14.51
C ARG A 263 7.64 25.92 13.24
N LEU A 264 6.62 25.07 13.27
CA LEU A 264 5.67 24.80 12.19
C LEU A 264 4.28 25.33 12.54
N ALA A 265 3.33 25.19 11.63
CA ALA A 265 1.95 25.66 11.71
C ALA A 265 1.85 27.20 11.90
N GLY A 266 0.90 27.68 12.68
CA GLY A 266 0.58 29.09 12.79
C GLY A 266 -0.53 29.50 11.82
N ASP A 267 -0.86 30.79 11.82
CA ASP A 267 -1.95 31.36 11.05
C ASP A 267 -1.82 31.07 9.55
N ALA A 268 -2.92 30.73 8.89
CA ALA A 268 -2.94 30.43 7.45
C ALA A 268 -4.21 30.99 6.80
N TRP A 269 -4.09 31.42 5.54
CA TRP A 269 -5.21 31.91 4.74
C TRP A 269 -5.80 30.78 3.91
N TYR A 270 -7.13 30.70 3.90
CA TYR A 270 -7.90 29.76 3.07
C TYR A 270 -9.04 30.53 2.40
N HIS A 271 -9.06 30.56 1.09
CA HIS A 271 -10.07 31.31 0.30
C HIS A 271 -10.24 32.76 0.77
N GLY A 272 -9.13 33.43 1.09
CA GLY A 272 -9.14 34.83 1.54
C GLY A 272 -9.53 35.03 3.00
N VAL A 273 -9.79 33.95 3.77
CA VAL A 273 -10.13 34.01 5.20
C VAL A 273 -8.94 33.58 6.05
N LEU A 274 -8.60 34.35 7.07
CA LEU A 274 -7.53 34.02 8.01
C LEU A 274 -8.01 33.02 9.08
N HIS A 275 -7.40 31.84 9.09
CA HIS A 275 -7.60 30.83 10.12
C HIS A 275 -6.45 30.87 11.12
N LYS A 276 -6.79 31.24 12.37
CA LYS A 276 -5.82 31.22 13.47
C LYS A 276 -5.53 29.78 13.87
N LYS A 277 -4.24 29.42 13.88
CA LYS A 277 -3.75 28.09 14.30
C LYS A 277 -2.64 28.25 15.32
N GLU A 278 -2.57 27.33 16.27
CA GLU A 278 -1.45 27.28 17.21
C GLU A 278 -0.16 26.86 16.49
N TYR A 279 0.95 27.40 16.96
CA TYR A 279 2.25 26.94 16.50
C TYR A 279 2.60 25.58 17.11
N ILE A 280 3.30 24.76 16.31
CA ILE A 280 3.81 23.44 16.68
C ILE A 280 5.34 23.52 16.69
N GLY A 281 5.96 23.06 17.78
CA GLY A 281 7.41 23.11 17.97
C GLY A 281 7.92 24.40 18.60
N ASP A 282 9.20 24.40 18.85
CA ASP A 282 9.95 25.53 19.38
C ASP A 282 10.78 26.16 18.27
N ALA A 283 10.94 27.49 18.26
CA ALA A 283 11.86 28.16 17.34
C ALA A 283 13.29 28.11 17.91
N ALA A 284 13.86 26.90 18.04
CA ALA A 284 15.24 26.76 18.50
C ALA A 284 16.24 27.31 17.48
N ARG A 285 15.86 27.35 16.22
CA ARG A 285 16.52 28.04 15.11
C ARG A 285 15.50 28.52 14.09
N GLU A 286 15.91 29.41 13.24
CA GLU A 286 15.11 29.80 12.08
C GLU A 286 15.01 28.65 11.07
N ILE A 287 13.86 28.58 10.39
CA ILE A 287 13.65 27.65 9.30
C ILE A 287 14.42 28.14 8.07
N THR A 288 15.06 27.23 7.36
CA THR A 288 15.84 27.50 6.16
C THR A 288 15.42 26.59 5.01
N HIS A 289 15.69 26.98 3.79
CA HIS A 289 15.34 26.19 2.58
C HIS A 289 15.84 24.74 2.67
N GLU A 290 17.01 24.54 3.30
CA GLU A 290 17.61 23.22 3.56
C GLU A 290 16.72 22.28 4.40
N ASP A 291 15.70 22.78 5.07
CA ASP A 291 14.79 21.93 5.83
C ASP A 291 13.85 21.13 4.92
N ILE A 292 13.63 21.58 3.69
CA ILE A 292 12.86 20.84 2.68
C ILE A 292 13.57 19.53 2.30
N PRO A 293 14.81 19.51 1.82
CA PRO A 293 15.50 18.25 1.56
C PRO A 293 15.73 17.40 2.81
N ARG A 294 15.87 18.02 4.01
CA ARG A 294 16.00 17.28 5.28
C ARG A 294 14.73 16.51 5.62
N VAL A 295 13.55 17.15 5.54
CA VAL A 295 12.27 16.47 5.80
C VAL A 295 11.95 15.43 4.73
N CYS A 296 12.31 15.64 3.47
CA CYS A 296 12.18 14.63 2.40
C CYS A 296 13.03 13.38 2.68
N ARG A 297 14.26 13.56 3.19
CA ARG A 297 15.09 12.42 3.63
C ARG A 297 14.47 11.71 4.83
N LEU A 298 13.97 12.47 5.81
CA LEU A 298 13.29 11.94 6.99
C LEU A 298 12.07 11.10 6.60
N MET A 299 11.24 11.60 5.68
CA MET A 299 10.11 10.87 5.09
C MET A 299 10.58 9.56 4.44
N THR A 300 11.63 9.62 3.60
CA THR A 300 12.14 8.43 2.88
C THR A 300 12.65 7.35 3.85
N VAL A 301 13.41 7.73 4.89
CA VAL A 301 13.87 6.79 5.92
C VAL A 301 12.68 6.21 6.70
N THR A 302 11.68 7.04 7.02
CA THR A 302 10.43 6.60 7.68
C THR A 302 9.69 5.59 6.80
N ALA A 303 9.61 5.81 5.49
CA ALA A 303 9.00 4.89 4.53
C ALA A 303 9.70 3.52 4.50
N ILE A 304 11.03 3.53 4.46
CA ILE A 304 11.86 2.31 4.48
C ILE A 304 11.63 1.55 5.79
N LEU A 305 11.64 2.21 6.94
CA LEU A 305 11.36 1.59 8.24
C LEU A 305 9.95 0.98 8.28
N THR A 306 8.96 1.67 7.69
CA THR A 306 7.58 1.17 7.58
C THR A 306 7.51 -0.10 6.74
N LEU A 307 8.21 -0.12 5.60
CA LEU A 307 8.26 -1.30 4.75
C LEU A 307 8.93 -2.48 5.48
N LEU A 308 10.06 -2.25 6.15
CA LEU A 308 10.76 -3.27 6.92
C LEU A 308 9.88 -3.84 8.05
N LEU A 309 9.19 -2.97 8.80
CA LEU A 309 8.22 -3.38 9.82
C LEU A 309 7.10 -4.23 9.21
N SER A 310 6.54 -3.78 8.09
CA SER A 310 5.47 -4.48 7.37
C SER A 310 5.91 -5.86 6.88
N CYS A 311 7.14 -5.98 6.38
CA CYS A 311 7.75 -7.25 5.99
C CYS A 311 7.99 -8.16 7.21
N GLY A 312 8.54 -7.61 8.30
CA GLY A 312 8.81 -8.33 9.53
C GLY A 312 7.55 -8.92 10.16
N VAL A 313 6.45 -8.18 10.15
CA VAL A 313 5.16 -8.66 10.66
C VAL A 313 4.53 -9.70 9.73
N LYS A 314 4.54 -9.49 8.42
CA LYS A 314 3.88 -10.41 7.44
C LYS A 314 4.64 -11.71 7.20
N LEU A 315 5.96 -11.69 7.27
CA LEU A 315 6.79 -12.84 6.90
C LEU A 315 6.49 -14.09 7.73
N PRO A 316 6.37 -14.04 9.07
CA PRO A 316 6.00 -15.20 9.89
C PRO A 316 4.65 -15.80 9.48
N PHE A 317 3.62 -14.98 9.29
CA PHE A 317 2.30 -15.45 8.87
C PHE A 317 2.31 -16.07 7.45
N ALA A 318 3.14 -15.55 6.56
CA ALA A 318 3.28 -16.07 5.20
C ALA A 318 4.00 -17.44 5.21
N LEU A 319 4.99 -17.62 6.06
CA LEU A 319 5.72 -18.88 6.25
C LEU A 319 4.82 -19.94 6.89
N GLU A 320 4.06 -19.58 7.91
CA GLU A 320 3.14 -20.50 8.58
C GLU A 320 2.02 -20.99 7.62
N ARG A 321 1.44 -20.11 6.81
CA ARG A 321 0.46 -20.50 5.76
C ARG A 321 1.07 -21.48 4.76
N ARG A 322 2.32 -21.27 4.36
CA ARG A 322 3.04 -22.18 3.45
C ARG A 322 3.25 -23.54 4.10
N HIS A 323 3.63 -23.55 5.36
CA HIS A 323 3.84 -24.79 6.13
C HIS A 323 2.54 -25.58 6.27
N ARG A 324 1.44 -24.95 6.65
CA ARG A 324 0.09 -25.57 6.72
C ARG A 324 -0.38 -26.08 5.35
N CYS A 325 -0.11 -25.36 4.27
CA CYS A 325 -0.48 -25.81 2.91
C CYS A 325 0.35 -27.04 2.47
N CYS A 326 1.65 -27.09 2.80
CA CYS A 326 2.51 -28.24 2.56
C CYS A 326 2.07 -29.46 3.36
N ILE A 327 1.69 -29.29 4.62
CA ILE A 327 1.17 -30.39 5.47
C ILE A 327 -0.15 -30.92 4.90
N LYS A 328 -1.10 -30.04 4.55
CA LYS A 328 -2.36 -30.46 3.92
C LYS A 328 -2.13 -31.22 2.61
N ARG A 329 -1.18 -30.77 1.78
CA ARG A 329 -0.81 -31.46 0.54
C ARG A 329 -0.23 -32.86 0.80
N LYS A 330 0.64 -32.99 1.81
CA LYS A 330 1.21 -34.29 2.23
C LYS A 330 0.12 -35.24 2.77
N ILE A 331 -0.80 -34.72 3.59
CA ILE A 331 -1.93 -35.49 4.14
C ILE A 331 -2.85 -35.97 3.02
N ASN A 332 -3.21 -35.09 2.09
CA ASN A 332 -4.05 -35.46 0.94
C ASN A 332 -3.36 -36.49 0.03
N MET A 333 -2.07 -36.34 -0.25
CA MET A 333 -1.31 -37.35 -1.00
C MET A 333 -1.26 -38.70 -0.27
N ALA A 334 -1.04 -38.69 1.04
CA ALA A 334 -1.07 -39.92 1.85
C ALA A 334 -2.45 -40.58 1.83
N ALA A 335 -3.52 -39.79 2.00
CA ALA A 335 -4.90 -40.28 1.91
C ALA A 335 -5.24 -40.88 0.52
N THR A 336 -4.76 -40.22 -0.54
CA THR A 336 -4.94 -40.73 -1.91
C THR A 336 -4.17 -42.03 -2.15
N CYS A 337 -2.95 -42.14 -1.61
CA CYS A 337 -2.16 -43.39 -1.65
C CYS A 337 -2.83 -44.51 -0.83
N THR A 338 -3.37 -44.21 0.35
CA THR A 338 -4.06 -45.21 1.17
C THR A 338 -5.35 -45.70 0.50
N ALA A 339 -6.12 -44.78 -0.10
CA ALA A 339 -7.31 -45.16 -0.88
C ALA A 339 -6.96 -46.01 -2.13
N ALA A 340 -5.84 -45.72 -2.79
CA ALA A 340 -5.36 -46.53 -3.92
C ALA A 340 -4.92 -47.91 -3.44
N VAL A 341 -4.22 -48.04 -2.32
CA VAL A 341 -3.78 -49.33 -1.76
C VAL A 341 -4.97 -50.17 -1.26
N SER A 342 -5.98 -49.56 -0.61
CA SER A 342 -7.18 -50.29 -0.18
C SER A 342 -7.99 -50.84 -1.36
N HIS A 343 -7.99 -50.16 -2.52
CA HIS A 343 -8.60 -50.66 -3.75
C HIS A 343 -7.86 -51.85 -4.39
N TRP A 344 -6.58 -52.02 -4.08
CA TRP A 344 -5.76 -53.17 -4.52
C TRP A 344 -5.85 -54.35 -3.56
N ILE A 345 -6.07 -54.13 -2.27
CA ILE A 345 -6.11 -55.19 -1.24
C ILE A 345 -7.51 -55.83 -1.13
N PHE A 346 -8.57 -55.07 -1.38
CA PHE A 346 -9.96 -55.55 -1.43
C PHE A 346 -10.62 -55.21 -2.77
N PRO A 347 -10.44 -56.02 -3.83
CA PRO A 347 -11.19 -55.78 -5.04
C PRO A 347 -12.69 -56.04 -4.75
N PRO A 348 -13.58 -55.10 -5.15
CA PRO A 348 -15.01 -55.36 -5.05
C PRO A 348 -15.33 -56.61 -5.90
N THR A 349 -16.12 -57.51 -5.34
CA THR A 349 -16.64 -58.69 -6.06
C THR A 349 -17.17 -58.32 -7.45
N PRO A 350 -16.89 -59.11 -8.50
CA PRO A 350 -17.15 -58.72 -9.88
C PRO A 350 -18.65 -58.73 -10.17
N THR A 351 -19.31 -57.62 -10.07
CA THR A 351 -20.57 -57.35 -10.74
C THR A 351 -20.28 -56.69 -12.07
N ARG A 352 -20.45 -57.45 -13.14
CA ARG A 352 -20.59 -57.11 -14.57
C ARG A 352 -20.01 -55.72 -15.01
N LEU A 353 -18.93 -55.83 -15.78
CA LEU A 353 -18.51 -54.94 -16.86
C LEU A 353 -18.97 -53.46 -16.81
N ALA A 354 -18.19 -52.63 -16.15
CA ALA A 354 -18.18 -51.22 -16.44
C ALA A 354 -16.78 -50.81 -16.94
N ARG A 355 -16.72 -50.19 -18.14
CA ARG A 355 -15.48 -49.68 -18.75
C ARG A 355 -14.82 -48.68 -17.80
N PRO A 356 -13.50 -48.65 -17.69
CA PRO A 356 -12.81 -47.67 -16.82
C PRO A 356 -13.04 -46.25 -17.36
N PRO A 357 -13.23 -45.26 -16.48
CA PRO A 357 -13.45 -43.85 -16.85
C PRO A 357 -12.25 -43.29 -17.61
N ALA A 358 -12.51 -42.43 -18.61
CA ALA A 358 -11.56 -41.84 -19.56
C ALA A 358 -10.37 -41.06 -18.92
N PHE A 359 -10.40 -40.83 -17.62
CA PHE A 359 -9.37 -40.15 -16.83
C PHE A 359 -8.01 -40.88 -16.85
N TRP A 360 -8.00 -42.21 -16.91
CA TRP A 360 -6.76 -43.01 -16.84
C TRP A 360 -5.96 -43.07 -18.15
N ARG A 361 -6.55 -42.68 -19.28
CA ARG A 361 -5.81 -42.68 -20.57
C ARG A 361 -4.80 -41.55 -20.72
N ARG A 362 -4.89 -40.49 -19.92
CA ARG A 362 -3.94 -39.35 -20.01
C ARG A 362 -2.69 -39.49 -19.15
N TYR A 363 -2.68 -40.39 -18.16
CA TYR A 363 -1.52 -40.57 -17.30
C TYR A 363 -0.56 -41.69 -17.72
N ALA A 364 -1.01 -42.60 -18.57
CA ALA A 364 -0.15 -43.69 -19.06
C ALA A 364 0.75 -43.32 -20.24
N ALA A 365 0.54 -42.15 -20.87
CA ALA A 365 1.31 -41.72 -22.04
C ALA A 365 2.63 -41.00 -21.74
N GLY A 366 2.99 -40.83 -20.48
CA GLY A 366 4.15 -40.02 -20.07
C GLY A 366 5.29 -40.76 -19.35
N CYS A 367 5.26 -42.10 -19.26
CA CYS A 367 6.35 -42.82 -18.60
C CYS A 367 7.03 -43.79 -19.60
N PRO A 368 8.26 -43.48 -20.07
CA PRO A 368 8.97 -44.30 -21.07
C PRO A 368 9.47 -45.66 -20.57
N SER A 369 9.17 -46.09 -19.33
CA SER A 369 9.72 -47.29 -18.72
C SER A 369 8.70 -48.42 -18.42
N CYS A 370 7.45 -48.29 -18.88
CA CYS A 370 6.45 -49.33 -18.69
C CYS A 370 5.93 -49.89 -20.00
N THR A 371 6.82 -50.49 -20.80
CA THR A 371 6.45 -51.44 -21.86
C THR A 371 6.91 -52.83 -21.42
N ALA A 372 6.07 -53.50 -20.64
CA ALA A 372 6.15 -54.95 -20.48
C ALA A 372 4.73 -55.49 -20.39
N THR A 373 4.37 -56.28 -21.41
CA THR A 373 3.17 -57.11 -21.49
C THR A 373 3.14 -58.11 -20.33
N PRO A 374 2.03 -58.31 -19.64
CA PRO A 374 1.93 -59.32 -18.60
C PRO A 374 1.63 -60.69 -19.21
N THR A 375 2.54 -61.61 -19.12
CA THR A 375 2.24 -63.06 -19.15
C THR A 375 2.01 -63.51 -17.69
N PRO A 376 1.02 -64.40 -17.44
CA PRO A 376 0.68 -64.81 -16.07
C PRO A 376 1.46 -66.09 -15.68
N THR A 377 2.47 -65.95 -14.82
CA THR A 377 2.95 -67.10 -14.01
C THR A 377 3.73 -66.61 -12.79
N ALA A 378 3.31 -67.15 -11.63
CA ALA A 378 4.05 -67.44 -10.41
C ALA A 378 4.61 -66.29 -9.53
N ALA A 379 4.11 -66.35 -8.31
CA ALA A 379 4.58 -65.75 -7.07
C ALA A 379 6.11 -65.53 -6.94
N GLY A 380 6.45 -64.25 -6.62
CA GLY A 380 7.80 -63.87 -6.20
C GLY A 380 7.76 -62.65 -5.30
N TRP A 381 8.03 -62.84 -4.03
CA TRP A 381 8.10 -61.81 -2.99
C TRP A 381 9.24 -60.82 -3.27
N CYS A 382 8.97 -59.56 -3.47
CA CYS A 382 9.99 -58.52 -3.36
C CYS A 382 9.97 -57.86 -1.98
N ARG A 383 11.06 -57.97 -1.28
CA ARG A 383 11.35 -57.26 -0.01
C ARG A 383 11.63 -55.78 -0.27
N PRO A 384 11.20 -54.87 0.62
CA PRO A 384 11.56 -53.47 0.54
C PRO A 384 12.86 -53.25 1.35
N SER A 385 13.95 -52.99 0.68
CA SER A 385 15.17 -52.44 1.31
C SER A 385 15.96 -51.67 0.26
N GLN A 386 15.86 -50.32 0.27
CA GLN A 386 16.96 -49.37 0.23
C GLN A 386 16.46 -47.92 -0.06
N PRO A 387 17.10 -46.90 0.58
CA PRO A 387 16.63 -45.52 0.46
C PRO A 387 17.07 -44.83 -0.83
N MET A 388 16.22 -43.96 -1.30
CA MET A 388 16.48 -43.09 -2.44
C MET A 388 17.60 -42.07 -2.12
N SER A 389 18.80 -42.38 -2.58
CA SER A 389 19.86 -41.39 -2.75
C SER A 389 20.65 -41.79 -4.01
N ARG A 390 20.26 -41.24 -5.15
CA ARG A 390 21.05 -40.99 -6.36
C ARG A 390 20.14 -40.80 -7.58
N CYS A 391 19.74 -39.57 -7.78
CA CYS A 391 19.39 -39.07 -9.10
C CYS A 391 19.80 -37.61 -9.21
N ARG A 392 21.11 -37.40 -9.12
CA ARG A 392 21.81 -36.19 -9.61
C ARG A 392 23.05 -36.68 -10.34
N ARG A 393 23.04 -36.50 -11.64
CA ARG A 393 24.12 -36.32 -12.62
C ARG A 393 23.84 -37.11 -13.87
N ARG A 394 23.38 -36.40 -14.86
CA ARG A 394 23.83 -36.43 -16.26
C ARG A 394 22.91 -35.57 -17.11
N MET A 395 23.28 -34.33 -17.30
CA MET A 395 23.04 -33.55 -18.50
C MET A 395 24.08 -32.43 -18.48
N SER A 396 25.27 -32.78 -18.98
CA SER A 396 26.21 -31.86 -19.60
C SER A 396 26.91 -32.60 -20.72
N SER A 397 27.02 -31.95 -21.83
CA SER A 397 27.80 -32.30 -23.05
C SER A 397 27.02 -32.94 -24.17
N ALA A 398 26.68 -32.12 -25.11
CA ALA A 398 26.75 -32.26 -26.57
C ALA A 398 25.97 -31.04 -27.13
N GLY A 399 26.45 -30.16 -27.97
CA GLY A 399 27.67 -30.08 -28.75
C GLY A 399 27.47 -28.92 -29.72
N THR A 400 28.49 -28.15 -29.88
CA THR A 400 28.72 -27.13 -30.89
C THR A 400 28.54 -27.59 -32.32
N ALA A 401 27.87 -26.80 -33.16
CA ALA A 401 28.13 -26.61 -34.62
C ALA A 401 27.18 -25.51 -35.12
N ARG A 402 27.69 -24.31 -35.40
CA ARG A 402 28.22 -23.69 -36.63
C ARG A 402 27.22 -23.61 -37.80
N ARG A 403 27.16 -22.37 -38.25
CA ARG A 403 26.82 -21.77 -39.56
C ARG A 403 25.37 -21.30 -39.70
N THR A 404 25.16 -20.12 -40.12
CA THR A 404 25.81 -18.99 -40.84
C THR A 404 25.23 -17.66 -40.33
#